data_d42e2ba129bb74079e576db9599aa893
#
_entry.id   d42e2ba129bb74079e576db9599aa893
#
_cell.length_a   1.000
_cell.length_b   1.000
_cell.length_c   1.000
_cell.angle_alpha   90.00
_cell.angle_beta   90.00
_cell.angle_gamma   90.00
#
_symmetry.space_group_name_H-M   'P 1'
#
loop_
_entity.id
_entity.type
_entity.pdbx_description
1 polymer ?
#
loop_
_entity_poly.entity_id
_entity_poly.type
_entity_poly.pdbx_seq_one_letter_code
_entity_poly.pdbx_strand_id
1 'polypeptide(L)'
;IPEHNNDTYLLFDLGNPEACHWMSKYIGDMLEENSIDYYRQDFNMQPDIYWAANDEPGRTGMKEIRHIEGLYYFWDYLLSRFPNLLIDNCASGGRRIDWETIGRSAPLWRSDYYHYDDPDGYQCHTYGLNFFLPLHGTGSLQTDPYSFRSSVSTALIYNWKITDKNASVYEMQR
;
A
#
# COMPACT_ATOMS: atom_id res chain seq x y z
N ILE A 1 -15.13 2.43 21.08
CA ILE A 1 -13.81 2.38 20.37
C ILE A 1 -12.99 1.37 21.11
N PRO A 2 -12.49 0.31 20.50
CA PRO A 2 -11.59 -0.60 21.18
C PRO A 2 -10.38 0.20 21.67
N GLU A 3 -10.01 0.00 22.91
CA GLU A 3 -8.80 0.54 23.54
C GLU A 3 -7.54 -0.05 22.87
N HIS A 4 -7.28 0.32 21.64
CA HIS A 4 -5.95 0.27 21.08
C HIS A 4 -5.31 1.62 21.36
N ASN A 5 -5.13 1.90 22.65
CA ASN A 5 -4.24 2.92 23.13
C ASN A 5 -2.81 2.51 22.79
N ASN A 6 -2.44 2.65 21.53
CA ASN A 6 -1.06 2.70 21.14
C ASN A 6 -0.62 4.18 21.21
N ASP A 7 -0.33 4.64 22.42
CA ASP A 7 0.35 5.92 22.69
C ASP A 7 1.72 6.04 21.97
N THR A 8 2.07 5.06 21.18
CA THR A 8 3.33 4.95 20.44
C THR A 8 3.25 5.36 18.98
N TYR A 9 2.06 5.46 18.38
CA TYR A 9 1.91 5.86 16.99
C TYR A 9 1.55 7.34 16.88
N LEU A 10 2.33 8.08 16.10
CA LEU A 10 2.07 9.46 15.74
C LEU A 10 1.74 9.54 14.26
N LEU A 11 0.70 10.28 13.92
CA LEU A 11 0.39 10.60 12.54
C LEU A 11 1.24 11.78 12.10
N PHE A 12 2.06 11.59 11.05
CA PHE A 12 2.78 12.70 10.43
C PHE A 12 1.79 13.59 9.67
N ASP A 13 1.79 14.89 9.95
CA ASP A 13 0.84 15.83 9.37
C ASP A 13 1.26 16.26 7.96
N LEU A 14 0.94 15.45 6.97
CA LEU A 14 1.13 15.80 5.55
C LEU A 14 0.26 16.99 5.13
N GLY A 15 -0.81 17.31 5.87
CA GLY A 15 -1.63 18.48 5.64
C GLY A 15 -0.98 19.80 6.06
N ASN A 16 0.15 19.75 6.77
CA ASN A 16 1.00 20.92 7.02
C ASN A 16 1.99 21.08 5.85
N PRO A 17 1.93 22.19 5.07
CA PRO A 17 2.78 22.36 3.89
C PRO A 17 4.28 22.32 4.18
N GLU A 18 4.73 22.85 5.30
CA GLU A 18 6.16 22.86 5.68
C GLU A 18 6.63 21.43 6.00
N ALA A 19 5.83 20.68 6.78
CA ALA A 19 6.12 19.31 7.12
C ALA A 19 6.10 18.42 5.87
N CYS A 20 5.11 18.60 5.00
CA CYS A 20 4.99 17.87 3.74
C CYS A 20 6.20 18.12 2.83
N HIS A 21 6.61 19.40 2.67
CA HIS A 21 7.79 19.75 1.88
C HIS A 21 9.07 19.15 2.47
N TRP A 22 9.24 19.22 3.79
CA TRP A 22 10.37 18.60 4.47
C TRP A 22 10.44 17.09 4.22
N MET A 23 9.32 16.39 4.41
CA MET A 23 9.24 14.93 4.18
C MET A 23 9.55 14.59 2.72
N SER A 24 8.98 15.35 1.77
CA SER A 24 9.20 15.13 0.34
C SER A 24 10.68 15.24 -0.03
N LYS A 25 11.35 16.28 0.49
CA LYS A 25 12.77 16.47 0.28
C LYS A 25 13.58 15.36 0.96
N TYR A 26 13.32 15.07 2.22
CA TYR A 26 14.05 14.07 3.00
C TYR A 26 13.99 12.67 2.35
N ILE A 27 12.79 12.22 2.00
CA ILE A 27 12.62 10.93 1.31
C ILE A 27 13.26 10.97 -0.07
N GLY A 28 13.08 12.06 -0.82
CA GLY A 28 13.71 12.21 -2.13
C GLY A 28 15.24 12.13 -2.08
N ASP A 29 15.87 12.81 -1.12
CA ASP A 29 17.33 12.76 -0.93
C ASP A 29 17.79 11.34 -0.55
N MET A 30 17.05 10.67 0.34
CA MET A 30 17.34 9.28 0.72
C MET A 30 17.24 8.30 -0.46
N LEU A 31 16.22 8.44 -1.33
CA LEU A 31 16.06 7.62 -2.52
C LEU A 31 17.24 7.82 -3.50
N GLU A 32 17.66 9.07 -3.72
CA GLU A 32 18.77 9.41 -4.60
C GLU A 32 20.11 8.89 -4.06
N GLU A 33 20.42 9.16 -2.80
CA GLU A 33 21.67 8.75 -2.15
C GLU A 33 21.87 7.23 -2.13
N ASN A 34 20.77 6.47 -2.07
CA ASN A 34 20.81 5.02 -2.03
C ASN A 34 20.43 4.33 -3.36
N SER A 35 20.22 5.10 -4.43
CA SER A 35 19.86 4.59 -5.76
C SER A 35 18.64 3.64 -5.70
N ILE A 36 17.56 4.10 -5.05
CA ILE A 36 16.34 3.31 -4.86
C ILE A 36 15.34 3.62 -5.96
N ASP A 37 14.90 2.58 -6.69
CA ASP A 37 13.92 2.66 -7.78
C ASP A 37 12.52 2.17 -7.39
N TYR A 38 12.35 1.67 -6.17
CA TYR A 38 11.12 1.13 -5.65
C TYR A 38 10.86 1.66 -4.24
N TYR A 39 9.75 2.37 -4.07
CA TYR A 39 9.35 2.96 -2.79
C TYR A 39 8.00 2.39 -2.33
N ARG A 40 8.00 1.66 -1.22
CA ARG A 40 6.75 1.19 -0.61
C ARG A 40 6.34 2.09 0.54
N GLN A 41 5.08 2.51 0.51
CA GLN A 41 4.45 3.22 1.62
C GLN A 41 3.26 2.43 2.15
N ASP A 42 3.40 1.91 3.35
CA ASP A 42 2.32 1.26 4.08
C ASP A 42 1.71 2.20 5.13
N PHE A 43 0.42 2.04 5.41
CA PHE A 43 -0.31 2.89 6.33
C PHE A 43 -1.29 2.07 7.17
N ASN A 44 -0.83 1.60 8.33
CA ASN A 44 -1.53 0.62 9.16
C ASN A 44 -2.11 1.22 10.44
N MET A 45 -2.71 2.39 10.36
CA MET A 45 -3.33 3.07 11.50
C MET A 45 -4.73 3.58 11.16
N GLN A 46 -5.48 3.97 12.19
CA GLN A 46 -6.77 4.64 12.09
C GLN A 46 -6.55 6.16 12.28
N PRO A 47 -6.51 6.95 11.21
CA PRO A 47 -6.14 8.37 11.28
C PRO A 47 -7.30 9.28 11.67
N ASP A 48 -8.54 8.82 11.57
CA ASP A 48 -9.77 9.57 11.80
C ASP A 48 -9.80 10.30 13.15
N ILE A 49 -9.30 9.65 14.18
CA ILE A 49 -9.22 10.24 15.52
C ILE A 49 -8.28 11.45 15.59
N TYR A 50 -7.17 11.39 14.84
CA TYR A 50 -6.20 12.50 14.78
C TYR A 50 -6.74 13.67 13.96
N TRP A 51 -7.43 13.39 12.85
CA TRP A 51 -8.04 14.41 12.02
C TRP A 51 -9.17 15.12 12.77
N ALA A 52 -10.10 14.34 13.33
CA ALA A 52 -11.23 14.90 14.07
C ALA A 52 -10.79 15.75 15.30
N ALA A 53 -9.72 15.33 15.99
CA ALA A 53 -9.19 16.08 17.14
C ALA A 53 -8.52 17.41 16.76
N ASN A 54 -8.14 17.58 15.49
CA ASN A 54 -7.43 18.76 15.00
C ASN A 54 -8.23 19.59 13.98
N ASP A 55 -9.48 19.23 13.69
CA ASP A 55 -10.37 20.03 12.88
C ASP A 55 -10.76 21.33 13.60
N GLU A 56 -10.85 22.41 12.84
CA GLU A 56 -11.34 23.69 13.34
C GLU A 56 -12.87 23.64 13.57
N PRO A 57 -13.41 24.36 14.54
CA PRO A 57 -14.87 24.41 14.73
C PRO A 57 -15.62 24.77 13.45
N GLY A 58 -16.60 23.96 13.09
CA GLY A 58 -17.39 24.14 11.87
C GLY A 58 -16.70 23.72 10.57
N ARG A 59 -15.52 23.08 10.64
CA ARG A 59 -14.74 22.63 9.49
C ARG A 59 -14.36 21.16 9.57
N THR A 60 -15.29 20.33 10.01
CA THR A 60 -15.10 18.88 10.13
C THR A 60 -14.69 18.25 8.81
N GLY A 61 -13.63 17.43 8.83
CA GLY A 61 -13.07 16.73 7.67
C GLY A 61 -11.99 17.52 6.93
N MET A 62 -11.73 18.77 7.28
CA MET A 62 -10.70 19.56 6.59
C MET A 62 -9.29 19.05 6.83
N LYS A 63 -9.00 18.49 8.01
CA LYS A 63 -7.70 17.89 8.29
C LYS A 63 -7.45 16.63 7.46
N GLU A 64 -8.48 15.82 7.27
CA GLU A 64 -8.43 14.66 6.36
C GLU A 64 -8.12 15.12 4.93
N ILE A 65 -8.92 16.06 4.40
CA ILE A 65 -8.73 16.58 3.02
C ILE A 65 -7.30 17.08 2.83
N ARG A 66 -6.81 17.93 3.74
CA ARG A 66 -5.44 18.48 3.64
C ARG A 66 -4.36 17.39 3.73
N HIS A 67 -4.58 16.37 4.57
CA HIS A 67 -3.66 15.23 4.65
C HIS A 67 -3.60 14.46 3.32
N ILE A 68 -4.74 14.21 2.70
CA ILE A 68 -4.82 13.52 1.41
C ILE A 68 -4.21 14.35 0.28
N GLU A 69 -4.48 15.66 0.23
CA GLU A 69 -3.83 16.58 -0.72
C GLU A 69 -2.30 16.60 -0.53
N GLY A 70 -1.84 16.60 0.73
CA GLY A 70 -0.42 16.50 1.05
C GLY A 70 0.21 15.18 0.63
N LEU A 71 -0.52 14.06 0.75
CA LEU A 71 -0.08 12.75 0.24
C LEU A 71 0.11 12.78 -1.28
N TYR A 72 -0.84 13.36 -2.00
CA TYR A 72 -0.72 13.48 -3.46
C TYR A 72 0.45 14.36 -3.86
N TYR A 73 0.63 15.52 -3.20
CA TYR A 73 1.78 16.38 -3.40
C TYR A 73 3.10 15.65 -3.17
N PHE A 74 3.19 14.89 -2.09
CA PHE A 74 4.39 14.11 -1.74
C PHE A 74 4.74 13.09 -2.84
N TRP A 75 3.77 12.33 -3.31
CA TRP A 75 4.00 11.37 -4.38
C TRP A 75 4.31 12.03 -5.72
N ASP A 76 3.61 13.10 -6.07
CA ASP A 76 3.88 13.88 -7.28
C ASP A 76 5.29 14.48 -7.26
N TYR A 77 5.75 14.96 -6.11
CA TYR A 77 7.12 15.42 -5.92
C TYR A 77 8.14 14.30 -6.20
N LEU A 78 7.94 13.10 -5.62
CA LEU A 78 8.84 11.96 -5.84
C LEU A 78 8.85 11.54 -7.31
N LEU A 79 7.69 11.41 -7.94
CA LEU A 79 7.57 11.01 -9.35
C LEU A 79 8.13 12.05 -10.31
N SER A 80 8.03 13.34 -9.99
CA SER A 80 8.65 14.41 -10.79
C SER A 80 10.17 14.39 -10.73
N ARG A 81 10.73 14.03 -9.56
CA ARG A 81 12.18 13.92 -9.36
C ARG A 81 12.73 12.61 -9.92
N PHE A 82 11.96 11.53 -9.84
CA PHE A 82 12.32 10.17 -10.25
C PHE A 82 11.25 9.58 -11.18
N PRO A 83 11.27 9.90 -12.49
CA PRO A 83 10.20 9.48 -13.41
C PRO A 83 10.03 7.96 -13.57
N ASN A 84 11.03 7.18 -13.18
CA ASN A 84 11.01 5.71 -13.24
C ASN A 84 10.74 5.06 -11.87
N LEU A 85 10.50 5.85 -10.83
CA LEU A 85 10.20 5.33 -9.50
C LEU A 85 8.88 4.58 -9.50
N LEU A 86 8.89 3.36 -9.00
CA LEU A 86 7.66 2.64 -8.69
C LEU A 86 7.25 2.90 -7.23
N ILE A 87 6.08 3.50 -7.05
CA ILE A 87 5.47 3.63 -5.72
C ILE A 87 4.54 2.45 -5.49
N ASP A 88 4.82 1.63 -4.50
CA ASP A 88 3.95 0.55 -4.02
C ASP A 88 3.07 1.07 -2.87
N ASN A 89 1.80 1.18 -3.14
CA ASN A 89 0.81 1.74 -2.24
C ASN A 89 0.12 0.64 -1.43
N CYS A 90 0.32 0.64 -0.14
CA CYS A 90 -0.38 -0.24 0.79
C CYS A 90 -0.96 0.56 1.96
N ALA A 91 -2.16 0.23 2.36
CA ALA A 91 -2.80 0.78 3.55
C ALA A 91 -3.66 -0.28 4.20
N SER A 92 -3.08 -1.15 5.04
CA SER A 92 -3.71 -2.37 5.52
C SER A 92 -4.37 -3.12 4.36
N GLY A 93 -3.57 -3.46 3.36
CA GLY A 93 -4.06 -3.91 2.06
C GLY A 93 -4.51 -2.77 1.15
N GLY A 94 -5.68 -2.91 0.55
CA GLY A 94 -6.18 -2.05 -0.52
C GLY A 94 -7.00 -0.83 -0.11
N ARG A 95 -6.93 -0.35 1.12
CA ARG A 95 -7.77 0.77 1.62
C ARG A 95 -7.54 2.11 0.91
N ARG A 96 -6.45 2.26 0.15
CA ARG A 96 -6.16 3.43 -0.68
C ARG A 96 -6.15 3.10 -2.17
N ILE A 97 -6.95 2.14 -2.62
CA ILE A 97 -7.16 1.89 -4.06
C ILE A 97 -8.30 2.76 -4.53
N ASP A 98 -7.95 3.91 -5.09
CA ASP A 98 -8.86 4.87 -5.73
C ASP A 98 -8.19 5.47 -6.98
N TRP A 99 -8.94 6.24 -7.79
CA TRP A 99 -8.44 6.77 -9.06
C TRP A 99 -7.24 7.70 -8.92
N GLU A 100 -7.17 8.48 -7.86
CA GLU A 100 -6.07 9.42 -7.62
C GLU A 100 -4.80 8.69 -7.18
N THR A 101 -4.94 7.72 -6.30
CA THR A 101 -3.78 6.97 -5.79
C THR A 101 -3.21 6.01 -6.83
N ILE A 102 -4.06 5.32 -7.63
CA ILE A 102 -3.59 4.40 -8.68
C ILE A 102 -3.01 5.14 -9.90
N GLY A 103 -3.34 6.42 -10.09
CA GLY A 103 -2.66 7.26 -11.07
C GLY A 103 -1.21 7.58 -10.73
N ARG A 104 -0.80 7.39 -9.47
CA ARG A 104 0.54 7.68 -8.93
C ARG A 104 1.30 6.45 -8.46
N SER A 105 0.62 5.34 -8.25
CA SER A 105 1.16 4.17 -7.56
C SER A 105 0.55 2.87 -8.05
N ALA A 106 1.15 1.76 -7.66
CA ALA A 106 0.62 0.42 -7.89
C ALA A 106 0.38 -0.28 -6.55
N PRO A 107 -0.80 -0.88 -6.31
CA PRO A 107 -1.06 -1.64 -5.10
C PRO A 107 -0.55 -3.08 -5.26
N LEU A 108 0.74 -3.29 -5.04
CA LEU A 108 1.34 -4.62 -5.14
C LEU A 108 0.94 -5.54 -3.96
N TRP A 109 0.24 -4.98 -3.00
CA TRP A 109 -0.45 -5.67 -1.92
C TRP A 109 -1.89 -5.19 -1.82
N ARG A 110 -2.75 -5.73 -2.70
CA ARG A 110 -4.14 -5.26 -2.90
C ARG A 110 -5.09 -5.52 -1.74
N SER A 111 -4.74 -6.46 -0.83
CA SER A 111 -5.60 -6.88 0.26
C SER A 111 -4.82 -7.72 1.27
N ASP A 112 -5.17 -7.61 2.56
CA ASP A 112 -4.72 -8.51 3.62
C ASP A 112 -5.48 -9.84 3.63
N TYR A 113 -6.31 -10.09 2.61
CA TYR A 113 -7.15 -11.28 2.48
C TYR A 113 -6.34 -12.58 2.40
N TYR A 114 -5.05 -12.50 2.06
CA TYR A 114 -4.13 -13.63 2.01
C TYR A 114 -4.05 -14.43 3.32
N HIS A 115 -4.48 -13.85 4.44
CA HIS A 115 -4.55 -14.53 5.73
C HIS A 115 -5.64 -15.61 5.78
N TYR A 116 -6.59 -15.57 4.83
CA TYR A 116 -7.65 -16.54 4.72
C TYR A 116 -7.29 -17.59 3.68
N ASP A 117 -7.54 -18.86 4.00
CA ASP A 117 -7.40 -19.96 3.04
C ASP A 117 -8.66 -20.01 2.17
N ASP A 118 -8.79 -19.05 1.27
CA ASP A 118 -9.94 -18.89 0.38
C ASP A 118 -9.48 -18.56 -1.05
N PRO A 119 -9.16 -19.61 -1.83
CA PRO A 119 -8.75 -19.45 -3.22
C PRO A 119 -9.79 -18.73 -4.10
N ASP A 120 -11.07 -18.94 -3.83
CA ASP A 120 -12.17 -18.32 -4.60
C ASP A 120 -12.20 -16.80 -4.36
N GLY A 121 -11.95 -16.36 -3.14
CA GLY A 121 -11.80 -14.94 -2.80
C GLY A 121 -10.63 -14.29 -3.55
N TYR A 122 -9.49 -14.97 -3.68
CA TYR A 122 -8.36 -14.49 -4.50
C TYR A 122 -8.75 -14.31 -5.96
N GLN A 123 -9.46 -15.29 -6.53
CA GLN A 123 -9.93 -15.22 -7.91
C GLN A 123 -10.92 -14.08 -8.11
N CYS A 124 -11.85 -13.87 -7.17
CA CYS A 124 -12.79 -12.74 -7.20
C CYS A 124 -12.08 -11.40 -7.20
N HIS A 125 -11.06 -11.20 -6.35
CA HIS A 125 -10.26 -9.98 -6.33
C HIS A 125 -9.54 -9.77 -7.67
N THR A 126 -8.91 -10.81 -8.20
CA THR A 126 -8.20 -10.74 -9.48
C THR A 126 -9.17 -10.42 -10.61
N TYR A 127 -10.31 -11.12 -10.68
CA TYR A 127 -11.33 -10.88 -11.69
C TYR A 127 -11.85 -9.44 -11.65
N GLY A 128 -12.21 -8.94 -10.46
CA GLY A 128 -12.77 -7.59 -10.32
C GLY A 128 -11.76 -6.48 -10.65
N LEU A 129 -10.55 -6.57 -10.12
CA LEU A 129 -9.53 -5.52 -10.28
C LEU A 129 -8.94 -5.47 -11.69
N ASN A 130 -8.76 -6.59 -12.37
CA ASN A 130 -8.16 -6.63 -13.71
C ASN A 130 -8.92 -5.82 -14.78
N PHE A 131 -10.19 -5.47 -14.54
CA PHE A 131 -10.94 -4.64 -15.47
C PHE A 131 -10.41 -3.20 -15.57
N PHE A 132 -9.76 -2.70 -14.52
CA PHE A 132 -9.32 -1.30 -14.47
C PHE A 132 -7.95 -1.09 -13.83
N LEU A 133 -7.38 -2.10 -13.20
CA LEU A 133 -6.10 -2.03 -12.50
C LEU A 133 -5.21 -3.19 -12.96
N PRO A 134 -4.39 -3.00 -14.02
CA PRO A 134 -3.61 -4.09 -14.59
C PRO A 134 -2.42 -4.50 -13.71
N LEU A 135 -1.91 -3.61 -12.86
CA LEU A 135 -0.78 -3.88 -11.98
C LEU A 135 -1.22 -3.87 -10.52
N HIS A 136 -1.47 -5.04 -9.99
CA HIS A 136 -1.77 -5.28 -8.58
C HIS A 136 -1.27 -6.66 -8.15
N GLY A 137 -1.19 -6.90 -6.84
CA GLY A 137 -0.63 -8.13 -6.32
C GLY A 137 -1.29 -8.64 -5.06
N THR A 138 -0.88 -9.82 -4.66
CA THR A 138 -1.29 -10.47 -3.41
C THR A 138 -0.21 -11.45 -2.94
N GLY A 139 -0.37 -11.95 -1.71
CA GLY A 139 0.46 -13.02 -1.17
C GLY A 139 -0.11 -14.40 -1.46
N SER A 140 0.76 -15.41 -1.52
CA SER A 140 0.39 -16.82 -1.51
C SER A 140 1.00 -17.50 -0.28
N LEU A 141 0.15 -18.09 0.56
CA LEU A 141 0.55 -18.89 1.72
C LEU A 141 0.59 -20.38 1.42
N GLN A 142 -0.30 -20.82 0.54
CA GLN A 142 -0.52 -22.22 0.26
C GLN A 142 0.36 -22.70 -0.88
N THR A 143 0.77 -23.97 -0.80
CA THR A 143 1.67 -24.59 -1.77
C THR A 143 0.96 -25.63 -2.64
N ASP A 144 -0.34 -25.86 -2.41
CA ASP A 144 -1.13 -26.70 -3.30
C ASP A 144 -1.40 -26.01 -4.64
N PRO A 145 -1.54 -26.76 -5.74
CA PRO A 145 -1.67 -26.17 -7.07
C PRO A 145 -2.87 -25.27 -7.28
N TYR A 146 -4.00 -25.53 -6.62
CA TYR A 146 -5.22 -24.75 -6.80
C TYR A 146 -5.11 -23.41 -6.09
N SER A 147 -4.75 -23.40 -4.82
CA SER A 147 -4.57 -22.18 -4.03
C SER A 147 -3.47 -21.29 -4.61
N PHE A 148 -2.33 -21.90 -5.01
CA PHE A 148 -1.26 -21.16 -5.65
C PHE A 148 -1.73 -20.45 -6.94
N ARG A 149 -2.36 -21.19 -7.86
CA ARG A 149 -2.84 -20.61 -9.13
C ARG A 149 -3.91 -19.54 -8.92
N SER A 150 -4.74 -19.70 -7.89
CA SER A 150 -5.78 -18.73 -7.53
C SER A 150 -5.21 -17.40 -7.05
N SER A 151 -3.99 -17.40 -6.50
CA SER A 151 -3.29 -16.20 -6.05
C SER A 151 -2.45 -15.55 -7.16
N VAL A 152 -2.25 -16.19 -8.30
CA VAL A 152 -1.45 -15.62 -9.40
C VAL A 152 -2.11 -14.36 -9.95
N SER A 153 -1.35 -13.28 -9.92
CA SER A 153 -1.71 -11.97 -10.43
C SER A 153 -0.46 -11.30 -11.00
N THR A 154 -0.54 -10.04 -11.40
CA THR A 154 0.59 -9.31 -12.01
C THR A 154 1.80 -9.21 -11.09
N ALA A 155 1.56 -9.14 -9.77
CA ALA A 155 2.59 -9.26 -8.75
C ALA A 155 2.19 -10.34 -7.74
N LEU A 156 3.11 -11.25 -7.42
CA LEU A 156 2.89 -12.34 -6.50
C LEU A 156 4.00 -12.37 -5.45
N ILE A 157 3.59 -12.33 -4.19
CA ILE A 157 4.51 -12.39 -3.05
C ILE A 157 4.40 -13.78 -2.41
N TYR A 158 5.52 -14.48 -2.33
CA TYR A 158 5.59 -15.78 -1.70
C TYR A 158 5.75 -15.63 -0.18
N ASN A 159 4.78 -16.15 0.56
CA ASN A 159 4.73 -16.04 2.03
C ASN A 159 4.92 -17.39 2.74
N TRP A 160 5.41 -18.40 2.06
CA TRP A 160 5.79 -19.66 2.71
C TRP A 160 7.23 -19.64 3.20
N LYS A 161 7.56 -20.57 4.08
CA LYS A 161 8.92 -20.71 4.60
C LYS A 161 9.85 -21.21 3.49
N ILE A 162 11.01 -20.55 3.31
CA ILE A 162 12.05 -20.97 2.36
C ILE A 162 12.54 -22.40 2.63
N THR A 163 12.42 -22.88 3.89
CA THR A 163 12.77 -24.23 4.29
C THR A 163 11.75 -25.29 3.87
N ASP A 164 10.54 -24.89 3.48
CA ASP A 164 9.52 -25.82 3.00
C ASP A 164 9.91 -26.26 1.59
N LYS A 165 10.65 -27.37 1.54
CA LYS A 165 11.09 -28.01 0.29
C LYS A 165 9.94 -28.72 -0.41
N ASN A 166 8.89 -27.99 -0.74
CA ASN A 166 7.79 -28.54 -1.49
C ASN A 166 8.13 -28.44 -3.00
N ALA A 167 8.66 -29.51 -3.57
CA ALA A 167 9.13 -29.57 -4.95
C ALA A 167 8.06 -29.13 -5.97
N SER A 168 6.78 -29.37 -5.68
CA SER A 168 5.67 -28.98 -6.55
C SER A 168 5.54 -27.47 -6.76
N VAL A 169 5.89 -26.65 -5.77
CA VAL A 169 5.85 -25.18 -5.88
C VAL A 169 6.94 -24.69 -6.84
N TYR A 170 8.14 -25.23 -6.74
CA TYR A 170 9.24 -24.85 -7.64
C TYR A 170 9.00 -25.28 -9.08
N GLU A 171 8.26 -26.36 -9.30
CA GLU A 171 7.85 -26.78 -10.64
C GLU A 171 6.76 -25.87 -11.24
N MET A 172 5.87 -25.34 -10.42
CA MET A 172 4.83 -24.39 -10.86
C MET A 172 5.39 -22.97 -11.18
N GLN A 173 6.57 -22.65 -10.70
CA GLN A 173 7.24 -21.37 -10.96
C GLN A 173 7.99 -21.32 -12.30
N ARG A 174 8.18 -22.46 -12.94
CA ARG A 174 8.82 -22.61 -14.25
C ARG A 174 7.81 -22.50 -15.37
#